data_a4065ec4bc0c57b1b09dd784a691b701
#
_entry.id   a4065ec4bc0c57b1b09dd784a691b701
#
_cell.length_a   1.000
_cell.length_b   1.000
_cell.length_c   1.000
_cell.angle_alpha   90.00
_cell.angle_beta   90.00
_cell.angle_gamma   90.00
#
_symmetry.space_group_name_H-M   'P 1'
#
loop_
_entity.id
_entity.type
_entity.pdbx_description
1 polymer ?
#
loop_
_entity_poly.entity_id
_entity_poly.type
_entity_poly.pdbx_seq_one_letter_code
_entity_poly.pdbx_strand_id
1 'polypeptide(L)'
;MTHIPDLKRRSFLIGGTAAGLACGYVAVEGISTALAAGAFGPTAWYSIGPDGIVTVMVGKAEMGQHVSSAMCQIVAEELEADWSKMRIQLPDNDPKYNDPVLGALLTGGSWSVRMNFDAMSRAGAAGRITLVEAGSKMLGVPASECRASNSQVIHSKTGKKVSYAKIVADGKANKVWTADELKAIKLKTPDQYVLVGHAVPQLDIPPKTNGTAKFGIDVMVPGMLYGKPVTPPVREANWLPVWMCQMPSFS
;
A
#
# COMPACT_ATOMS: atom_id res chain seq x y z
N MET A 1 -3.02 14.42 28.67
CA MET A 1 -1.59 14.53 28.27
C MET A 1 -1.09 13.12 28.02
N THR A 2 -1.10 12.67 26.78
CA THR A 2 -0.63 11.35 26.37
C THR A 2 0.89 11.43 26.16
N HIS A 3 1.59 10.60 26.90
CA HIS A 3 3.06 10.48 26.89
C HIS A 3 3.51 9.93 25.55
N ILE A 4 4.21 10.74 24.75
CA ILE A 4 4.92 10.29 23.53
C ILE A 4 6.23 9.65 23.99
N PRO A 5 6.49 8.37 23.70
CA PRO A 5 7.74 7.73 24.09
C PRO A 5 8.92 8.36 23.32
N ASP A 6 9.96 8.68 24.04
CA ASP A 6 11.20 9.29 23.56
C ASP A 6 11.96 8.27 22.69
N LEU A 7 11.85 8.40 21.36
CA LEU A 7 12.60 7.60 20.39
C LEU A 7 14.07 8.00 20.45
N LYS A 8 14.91 7.13 21.00
CA LYS A 8 16.35 7.37 21.11
C LYS A 8 16.94 7.70 19.71
N ARG A 9 17.64 8.82 19.62
CA ARG A 9 18.29 9.34 18.39
C ARG A 9 19.11 8.28 17.62
N ARG A 10 19.66 7.26 18.30
CA ARG A 10 20.37 6.13 17.68
C ARG A 10 19.47 5.23 16.84
N SER A 11 18.25 4.97 17.25
CA SER A 11 17.29 4.17 16.50
C SER A 11 16.84 4.87 15.22
N PHE A 12 16.74 6.21 15.25
CA PHE A 12 16.46 7.04 14.09
C PHE A 12 17.62 7.05 13.07
N LEU A 13 18.87 7.10 13.54
CA LEU A 13 20.05 7.12 12.66
C LEU A 13 20.35 5.76 12.02
N ILE A 14 20.08 4.64 12.71
CA ILE A 14 20.24 3.30 12.16
C ILE A 14 19.19 3.03 11.08
N GLY A 15 17.96 3.54 11.23
CA GLY A 15 16.93 3.51 10.19
C GLY A 15 17.27 4.39 8.97
N GLY A 16 17.90 5.56 9.20
CA GLY A 16 18.19 6.55 8.15
C GLY A 16 19.35 6.19 7.21
N THR A 17 20.34 5.43 7.66
CA THR A 17 21.50 5.05 6.83
C THR A 17 21.23 3.84 5.92
N ALA A 18 20.24 3.00 6.25
CA ALA A 18 19.80 1.91 5.38
C ALA A 18 18.80 2.39 4.30
N ALA A 19 18.17 3.55 4.50
CA ALA A 19 17.16 4.09 3.59
C ALA A 19 17.72 4.81 2.34
N GLY A 20 19.03 5.02 2.25
CA GLY A 20 19.66 5.87 1.22
C GLY A 20 19.64 5.30 -0.20
N LEU A 21 19.34 4.04 -0.44
CA LEU A 21 19.42 3.42 -1.79
C LEU A 21 18.45 2.26 -2.04
N ALA A 22 17.56 1.95 -1.13
CA ALA A 22 16.60 0.88 -1.33
C ALA A 22 15.21 1.48 -1.60
N CYS A 23 14.81 1.51 -2.85
CA CYS A 23 13.45 1.80 -3.27
C CYS A 23 12.44 1.06 -2.38
N GLY A 24 11.90 1.72 -1.36
CA GLY A 24 10.72 1.24 -0.64
C GLY A 24 10.80 -0.10 0.12
N TYR A 25 11.99 -0.64 0.34
CA TYR A 25 12.18 -1.96 0.97
C TYR A 25 12.70 -1.85 2.41
N VAL A 26 12.17 -0.96 3.20
CA VAL A 26 12.48 -0.97 4.62
C VAL A 26 11.69 -2.10 5.27
N ALA A 27 12.36 -3.18 5.64
CA ALA A 27 11.85 -4.08 6.65
C ALA A 27 11.86 -3.29 7.97
N VAL A 28 10.77 -2.62 8.29
CA VAL A 28 10.62 -1.89 9.56
C VAL A 28 10.19 -2.93 10.59
N GLU A 29 11.07 -3.20 11.56
CA GLU A 29 10.63 -3.78 12.83
C GLU A 29 9.57 -2.85 13.43
N GLY A 30 8.31 -3.10 13.19
CA GLY A 30 7.21 -2.23 13.58
C GLY A 30 6.03 -2.28 12.62
N ILE A 31 6.17 -2.89 11.44
CA ILE A 31 5.02 -3.14 10.54
C ILE A 31 3.97 -4.01 11.25
N SER A 32 4.39 -4.84 12.21
CA SER A 32 3.47 -5.71 12.97
C SER A 32 2.47 -4.95 13.83
N THR A 33 2.69 -3.68 14.17
CA THR A 33 1.76 -2.90 15.00
C THR A 33 0.71 -2.15 14.20
N ALA A 34 0.92 -1.96 12.90
CA ALA A 34 -0.06 -1.34 12.00
C ALA A 34 -0.93 -2.35 11.24
N LEU A 35 -0.52 -3.63 11.23
CA LEU A 35 -1.31 -4.70 10.64
C LEU A 35 -2.41 -5.14 11.61
N ALA A 36 -3.59 -5.45 11.08
CA ALA A 36 -4.61 -6.15 11.86
C ALA A 36 -4.00 -7.41 12.49
N ALA A 37 -4.39 -7.74 13.73
CA ALA A 37 -3.85 -8.91 14.42
C ALA A 37 -3.95 -10.16 13.54
N GLY A 38 -2.83 -10.84 13.28
CA GLY A 38 -2.77 -12.02 12.44
C GLY A 38 -2.66 -11.75 10.93
N ALA A 39 -2.48 -10.50 10.47
CA ALA A 39 -2.26 -10.22 9.05
C ALA A 39 -0.81 -10.50 8.63
N PHE A 40 -0.61 -10.88 7.37
CA PHE A 40 0.68 -11.07 6.73
C PHE A 40 1.00 -9.91 5.79
N GLY A 41 2.18 -9.33 5.91
CA GLY A 41 2.68 -8.29 5.01
C GLY A 41 4.16 -8.48 4.73
N PRO A 42 4.56 -8.93 3.52
CA PRO A 42 5.97 -9.15 3.16
C PRO A 42 6.73 -7.84 2.98
N THR A 43 6.02 -6.74 2.79
CA THR A 43 6.54 -5.38 2.60
C THR A 43 5.58 -4.36 3.19
N ALA A 44 5.98 -3.08 3.22
CA ALA A 44 5.11 -1.97 3.65
C ALA A 44 3.95 -1.69 2.66
N TRP A 45 4.01 -2.19 1.41
CA TRP A 45 3.09 -1.83 0.35
C TRP A 45 1.72 -2.50 0.44
N TYR A 46 1.62 -3.64 1.11
CA TYR A 46 0.33 -4.31 1.30
C TYR A 46 0.34 -5.30 2.46
N SER A 47 -0.84 -5.68 2.87
CA SER A 47 -1.07 -6.76 3.84
C SER A 47 -2.18 -7.69 3.37
N ILE A 48 -2.17 -8.92 3.87
CA ILE A 48 -3.22 -9.91 3.66
C ILE A 48 -3.81 -10.26 5.03
N GLY A 49 -5.10 -10.01 5.20
CA GLY A 49 -5.82 -10.37 6.41
C GLY A 49 -6.12 -11.88 6.53
N PRO A 50 -6.47 -12.36 7.73
CA PRO A 50 -6.88 -13.74 7.94
C PRO A 50 -8.19 -14.09 7.20
N ASP A 51 -8.93 -13.12 6.74
CA ASP A 51 -10.10 -13.23 5.86
C ASP A 51 -9.73 -13.33 4.37
N GLY A 52 -8.44 -13.15 4.05
CA GLY A 52 -7.90 -13.17 2.70
C GLY A 52 -8.06 -11.86 1.93
N ILE A 53 -8.51 -10.79 2.59
CA ILE A 53 -8.53 -9.46 2.00
C ILE A 53 -7.10 -8.94 1.85
N VAL A 54 -6.77 -8.46 0.67
CA VAL A 54 -5.47 -7.86 0.34
C VAL A 54 -5.63 -6.34 0.34
N THR A 55 -5.06 -5.68 1.34
CA THR A 55 -5.11 -4.22 1.48
C THR A 55 -3.80 -3.62 0.99
N VAL A 56 -3.86 -2.82 -0.08
CA VAL A 56 -2.70 -2.14 -0.66
C VAL A 56 -2.62 -0.72 -0.14
N MET A 57 -1.46 -0.34 0.38
CA MET A 57 -1.15 1.01 0.85
C MET A 57 -0.74 1.87 -0.34
N VAL A 58 -1.58 2.83 -0.71
CA VAL A 58 -1.35 3.69 -1.87
C VAL A 58 -1.00 5.10 -1.42
N GLY A 59 0.29 5.43 -1.41
CA GLY A 59 0.80 6.76 -1.04
C GLY A 59 0.66 7.80 -2.17
N LYS A 60 -0.41 7.73 -2.94
CA LYS A 60 -0.71 8.63 -4.07
C LYS A 60 -2.13 9.14 -3.96
N ALA A 61 -2.31 10.45 -4.14
CA ALA A 61 -3.64 11.05 -4.11
C ALA A 61 -4.47 10.60 -5.31
N GLU A 62 -5.70 10.19 -5.03
CA GLU A 62 -6.71 9.89 -6.04
C GLU A 62 -7.47 11.16 -6.40
N MET A 63 -7.41 11.58 -7.65
CA MET A 63 -8.02 12.80 -8.18
C MET A 63 -8.98 12.51 -9.36
N GLY A 64 -9.40 11.25 -9.50
CA GLY A 64 -10.22 10.77 -10.61
C GLY A 64 -9.42 10.07 -11.72
N GLN A 65 -8.09 9.92 -11.56
CA GLN A 65 -7.21 9.24 -12.52
C GLN A 65 -7.07 7.73 -12.27
N HIS A 66 -7.73 7.18 -11.25
CA HIS A 66 -7.76 5.75 -10.88
C HIS A 66 -6.39 5.16 -10.55
N VAL A 67 -5.44 5.98 -10.06
CA VAL A 67 -4.10 5.55 -9.70
C VAL A 67 -4.12 4.47 -8.62
N SER A 68 -5.03 4.56 -7.69
CA SER A 68 -5.16 3.61 -6.59
C SER A 68 -5.50 2.21 -7.11
N SER A 69 -6.45 2.09 -8.03
CA SER A 69 -6.77 0.81 -8.68
C SER A 69 -5.60 0.28 -9.52
N ALA A 70 -4.91 1.15 -10.25
CA ALA A 70 -3.75 0.76 -11.06
C ALA A 70 -2.61 0.18 -10.18
N MET A 71 -2.33 0.78 -9.03
CA MET A 71 -1.32 0.29 -8.10
C MET A 71 -1.75 -1.05 -7.46
N CYS A 72 -3.01 -1.22 -7.12
CA CYS A 72 -3.55 -2.50 -6.67
C CYS A 72 -3.41 -3.58 -7.76
N GLN A 73 -3.62 -3.22 -9.03
CA GLN A 73 -3.51 -4.13 -10.17
C GLN A 73 -2.10 -4.68 -10.32
N ILE A 74 -1.07 -3.85 -10.11
CA ILE A 74 0.34 -4.26 -10.16
C ILE A 74 0.65 -5.30 -9.06
N VAL A 75 0.24 -5.04 -7.82
CA VAL A 75 0.44 -5.98 -6.72
C VAL A 75 -0.34 -7.28 -6.97
N ALA A 76 -1.61 -7.18 -7.37
CA ALA A 76 -2.48 -8.32 -7.60
C ALA A 76 -1.95 -9.23 -8.70
N GLU A 77 -1.38 -8.66 -9.78
CA GLU A 77 -0.78 -9.41 -10.88
C GLU A 77 0.30 -10.36 -10.39
N GLU A 78 1.30 -9.84 -9.70
CA GLU A 78 2.42 -10.64 -9.23
C GLU A 78 2.08 -11.53 -8.04
N LEU A 79 1.14 -11.11 -7.21
CA LEU A 79 0.66 -11.89 -6.07
C LEU A 79 -0.27 -13.04 -6.49
N GLU A 80 -0.79 -13.04 -7.73
CA GLU A 80 -1.85 -13.95 -8.19
C GLU A 80 -3.11 -13.83 -7.33
N ALA A 81 -3.47 -12.59 -6.96
CA ALA A 81 -4.59 -12.33 -6.07
C ALA A 81 -5.93 -12.33 -6.79
N ASP A 82 -6.97 -12.71 -6.08
CA ASP A 82 -8.37 -12.51 -6.49
C ASP A 82 -8.69 -11.01 -6.46
N TRP A 83 -9.02 -10.43 -7.62
CA TRP A 83 -9.32 -8.99 -7.73
C TRP A 83 -10.47 -8.55 -6.82
N SER A 84 -11.44 -9.41 -6.59
CA SER A 84 -12.58 -9.11 -5.71
C SER A 84 -12.20 -8.89 -4.25
N LYS A 85 -11.03 -9.41 -3.85
CA LYS A 85 -10.46 -9.29 -2.50
C LYS A 85 -9.49 -8.13 -2.32
N MET A 86 -9.21 -7.39 -3.39
CA MET A 86 -8.33 -6.22 -3.32
C MET A 86 -9.03 -5.05 -2.66
N ARG A 87 -8.30 -4.34 -1.79
CA ARG A 87 -8.76 -3.10 -1.14
C ARG A 87 -7.68 -2.05 -1.20
N ILE A 88 -8.08 -0.80 -1.27
CA ILE A 88 -7.23 0.37 -1.23
C ILE A 88 -7.24 0.94 0.18
N GLN A 89 -6.08 1.31 0.68
CA GLN A 89 -5.94 2.15 1.86
C GLN A 89 -4.95 3.27 1.54
N LEU A 90 -5.36 4.51 1.80
CA LEU A 90 -4.44 5.64 1.82
C LEU A 90 -3.66 5.58 3.13
N PRO A 91 -2.34 5.54 3.11
CA PRO A 91 -1.54 5.57 4.32
C PRO A 91 -1.59 6.95 4.96
N ASP A 92 -1.35 6.99 6.26
CA ASP A 92 -1.04 8.25 6.94
C ASP A 92 0.26 8.87 6.38
N ASN A 93 0.53 10.12 6.74
CA ASN A 93 1.77 10.81 6.35
C ASN A 93 2.99 10.21 7.10
N ASP A 94 3.34 8.98 6.73
CA ASP A 94 4.47 8.24 7.28
C ASP A 94 5.60 8.20 6.22
N PRO A 95 6.82 8.63 6.57
CA PRO A 95 7.97 8.66 5.66
C PRO A 95 8.28 7.34 4.93
N LYS A 96 7.86 6.20 5.46
CA LYS A 96 8.05 4.89 4.80
C LYS A 96 7.31 4.75 3.46
N TYR A 97 6.29 5.60 3.23
CA TYR A 97 5.53 5.65 1.97
C TYR A 97 5.98 6.78 1.05
N ASN A 98 6.99 7.54 1.44
CA ASN A 98 7.52 8.59 0.59
C ASN A 98 8.03 8.04 -0.74
N ASP A 99 7.85 8.82 -1.78
CA ASP A 99 8.46 8.54 -3.07
C ASP A 99 9.98 8.49 -2.90
N PRO A 100 10.64 7.40 -3.32
CA PRO A 100 12.08 7.21 -3.07
C PRO A 100 12.96 8.24 -3.78
N VAL A 101 12.45 8.87 -4.84
CA VAL A 101 13.19 9.88 -5.60
C VAL A 101 12.99 11.27 -5.01
N LEU A 102 11.79 11.57 -4.54
CA LEU A 102 11.40 12.92 -4.11
C LEU A 102 11.44 13.10 -2.59
N GLY A 103 11.53 12.01 -1.84
CA GLY A 103 11.57 12.04 -0.37
C GLY A 103 10.28 12.53 0.30
N ALA A 104 9.16 12.57 -0.43
CA ALA A 104 7.88 13.06 0.05
C ALA A 104 6.71 12.28 -0.57
N LEU A 105 5.54 12.34 0.06
CA LEU A 105 4.30 11.90 -0.58
C LEU A 105 3.92 12.92 -1.66
N LEU A 106 4.04 12.53 -2.91
CA LEU A 106 3.76 13.40 -4.05
C LEU A 106 2.96 12.65 -5.12
N THR A 107 2.00 13.36 -5.70
CA THR A 107 1.24 12.91 -6.86
C THR A 107 1.34 13.95 -7.96
N GLY A 108 2.03 13.63 -9.03
CA GLY A 108 2.28 14.55 -10.14
C GLY A 108 3.26 13.97 -11.16
N GLY A 109 3.53 14.70 -12.22
CA GLY A 109 4.55 14.42 -13.23
C GLY A 109 4.38 13.06 -13.95
N SER A 110 3.21 12.45 -13.92
CA SER A 110 2.94 11.10 -14.44
C SER A 110 3.86 10.01 -13.85
N TRP A 111 4.29 10.18 -12.60
CA TRP A 111 5.28 9.31 -11.96
C TRP A 111 4.67 8.20 -11.11
N SER A 112 3.42 8.33 -10.70
CA SER A 112 2.80 7.45 -9.70
C SER A 112 2.92 5.96 -10.04
N VAL A 113 2.54 5.54 -11.24
CA VAL A 113 2.67 4.15 -11.68
C VAL A 113 4.11 3.85 -12.07
N ARG A 114 4.71 4.67 -12.93
CA ARG A 114 6.04 4.41 -13.49
C ARG A 114 7.13 4.21 -12.44
N MET A 115 7.16 5.06 -11.40
CA MET A 115 8.20 5.00 -10.38
C MET A 115 7.98 3.89 -9.35
N ASN A 116 6.74 3.41 -9.20
CA ASN A 116 6.42 2.39 -8.21
C ASN A 116 6.19 0.99 -8.81
N PHE A 117 6.17 0.87 -10.13
CA PHE A 117 5.85 -0.38 -10.82
C PHE A 117 6.75 -1.53 -10.39
N ASP A 118 8.07 -1.36 -10.48
CA ASP A 118 9.04 -2.41 -10.11
C ASP A 118 8.94 -2.79 -8.63
N ALA A 119 8.88 -1.79 -7.74
CA ALA A 119 8.80 -2.03 -6.30
C ALA A 119 7.53 -2.78 -5.90
N MET A 120 6.39 -2.41 -6.45
CA MET A 120 5.11 -3.05 -6.16
C MET A 120 5.00 -4.44 -6.80
N SER A 121 5.55 -4.62 -7.99
CA SER A 121 5.66 -5.94 -8.62
C SER A 121 6.49 -6.89 -7.77
N ARG A 122 7.67 -6.47 -7.32
CA ARG A 122 8.52 -7.28 -6.44
C ARG A 122 7.85 -7.59 -5.11
N ALA A 123 7.13 -6.63 -4.53
CA ALA A 123 6.36 -6.85 -3.32
C ALA A 123 5.29 -7.95 -3.53
N GLY A 124 4.52 -7.87 -4.61
CA GLY A 124 3.53 -8.89 -4.97
C GLY A 124 4.15 -10.27 -5.18
N ALA A 125 5.26 -10.33 -5.93
CA ALA A 125 5.98 -11.58 -6.20
C ALA A 125 6.58 -12.20 -4.93
N ALA A 126 7.13 -11.40 -4.02
CA ALA A 126 7.63 -11.85 -2.71
C ALA A 126 6.54 -12.52 -1.88
N GLY A 127 5.36 -11.92 -1.84
CA GLY A 127 4.21 -12.51 -1.17
C GLY A 127 3.77 -13.82 -1.81
N ARG A 128 3.68 -13.86 -3.13
CA ARG A 128 3.35 -15.10 -3.87
C ARG A 128 4.31 -16.23 -3.54
N ILE A 129 5.62 -15.97 -3.58
CA ILE A 129 6.64 -16.97 -3.26
C ILE A 129 6.46 -17.47 -1.83
N THR A 130 6.34 -16.58 -0.86
CA THR A 130 6.14 -16.94 0.56
C THR A 130 4.87 -17.77 0.75
N LEU A 131 3.77 -17.39 0.12
CA LEU A 131 2.50 -18.11 0.23
C LEU A 131 2.55 -19.48 -0.45
N VAL A 132 3.24 -19.61 -1.59
CA VAL A 132 3.45 -20.91 -2.26
C VAL A 132 4.28 -21.84 -1.38
N GLU A 133 5.37 -21.34 -0.79
CA GLU A 133 6.19 -22.12 0.15
C GLU A 133 5.39 -22.56 1.39
N ALA A 134 4.61 -21.69 1.98
CA ALA A 134 3.78 -22.01 3.14
C ALA A 134 2.64 -22.99 2.78
N GLY A 135 1.95 -22.71 1.67
CA GLY A 135 0.85 -23.55 1.20
C GLY A 135 1.28 -24.93 0.78
N SER A 136 2.44 -25.09 0.15
CA SER A 136 3.00 -26.39 -0.22
C SER A 136 3.28 -27.26 1.00
N LYS A 137 3.83 -26.68 2.08
CA LYS A 137 4.03 -27.36 3.37
C LYS A 137 2.69 -27.81 3.98
N MET A 138 1.65 -26.95 3.90
CA MET A 138 0.31 -27.32 4.40
C MET A 138 -0.34 -28.43 3.57
N LEU A 139 -0.04 -28.50 2.28
CA LEU A 139 -0.53 -29.55 1.38
C LEU A 139 0.32 -30.86 1.45
N GLY A 140 1.49 -30.80 2.10
CA GLY A 140 2.42 -31.93 2.19
C GLY A 140 3.08 -32.29 0.86
N VAL A 141 3.37 -31.29 0.01
CA VAL A 141 3.93 -31.48 -1.35
C VAL A 141 5.10 -30.49 -1.60
N PRO A 142 5.99 -30.79 -2.57
CA PRO A 142 7.04 -29.84 -2.94
C PRO A 142 6.51 -28.52 -3.48
N ALA A 143 7.14 -27.41 -3.14
CA ALA A 143 6.76 -26.09 -3.64
C ALA A 143 6.86 -25.99 -5.18
N SER A 144 7.80 -26.71 -5.79
CA SER A 144 7.97 -26.77 -7.25
C SER A 144 6.77 -27.41 -7.99
N GLU A 145 5.93 -28.15 -7.29
CA GLU A 145 4.70 -28.73 -7.84
C GLU A 145 3.46 -27.86 -7.56
N CYS A 146 3.64 -26.72 -6.89
CA CYS A 146 2.58 -25.78 -6.56
C CYS A 146 2.65 -24.52 -7.42
N ARG A 147 1.49 -23.97 -7.69
CA ARG A 147 1.33 -22.65 -8.30
C ARG A 147 0.34 -21.82 -7.51
N ALA A 148 0.48 -20.51 -7.58
CA ALA A 148 -0.52 -19.58 -7.09
C ALA A 148 -1.55 -19.28 -8.20
N SER A 149 -2.79 -19.06 -7.82
CA SER A 149 -3.83 -18.55 -8.71
C SER A 149 -5.04 -18.13 -7.89
N ASN A 150 -5.57 -16.94 -8.17
CA ASN A 150 -6.81 -16.42 -7.59
C ASN A 150 -6.85 -16.53 -6.06
N SER A 151 -5.80 -16.00 -5.39
CA SER A 151 -5.63 -16.06 -3.92
C SER A 151 -5.62 -17.49 -3.33
N GLN A 152 -5.13 -18.46 -4.09
CA GLN A 152 -4.99 -19.86 -3.66
C GLN A 152 -3.63 -20.41 -4.08
N VAL A 153 -3.09 -21.33 -3.28
CA VAL A 153 -1.98 -22.20 -3.65
C VAL A 153 -2.56 -23.54 -4.09
N ILE A 154 -2.20 -24.00 -5.27
CA ILE A 154 -2.78 -25.16 -5.93
C ILE A 154 -1.65 -26.14 -6.28
N HIS A 155 -1.76 -27.37 -5.82
CA HIS A 155 -0.88 -28.47 -6.26
C HIS A 155 -1.27 -28.90 -7.67
N SER A 156 -0.36 -28.74 -8.64
CA SER A 156 -0.65 -28.90 -10.06
C SER A 156 -1.07 -30.29 -10.47
N LYS A 157 -0.56 -31.34 -9.79
CA LYS A 157 -0.85 -32.74 -10.13
C LYS A 157 -2.20 -33.22 -9.60
N THR A 158 -2.58 -32.82 -8.38
CA THR A 158 -3.79 -33.37 -7.71
C THR A 158 -4.95 -32.39 -7.67
N GLY A 159 -4.72 -31.11 -7.98
CA GLY A 159 -5.73 -30.06 -7.84
C GLY A 159 -6.06 -29.68 -6.39
N LYS A 160 -5.42 -30.31 -5.38
CA LYS A 160 -5.57 -29.89 -3.98
C LYS A 160 -5.15 -28.44 -3.82
N LYS A 161 -5.89 -27.69 -3.02
CA LYS A 161 -5.68 -26.24 -2.86
C LYS A 161 -5.83 -25.78 -1.43
N VAL A 162 -5.15 -24.69 -1.09
CA VAL A 162 -5.27 -23.97 0.16
C VAL A 162 -5.35 -22.47 -0.13
N SER A 163 -6.27 -21.75 0.51
CA SER A 163 -6.45 -20.31 0.30
C SER A 163 -5.38 -19.49 1.04
N TYR A 164 -5.08 -18.28 0.52
CA TYR A 164 -4.25 -17.33 1.23
C TYR A 164 -4.80 -16.98 2.61
N ALA A 165 -6.13 -16.82 2.73
CA ALA A 165 -6.80 -16.63 4.01
C ALA A 165 -6.41 -17.71 5.04
N LYS A 166 -6.48 -18.98 4.66
CA LYS A 166 -6.15 -20.10 5.54
C LYS A 166 -4.67 -20.12 5.93
N ILE A 167 -3.77 -19.85 4.97
CA ILE A 167 -2.32 -19.78 5.21
C ILE A 167 -1.99 -18.68 6.21
N VAL A 168 -2.61 -17.50 6.04
CA VAL A 168 -2.39 -16.33 6.90
C VAL A 168 -3.02 -16.55 8.28
N ALA A 169 -4.27 -17.02 8.33
CA ALA A 169 -4.96 -17.31 9.60
C ALA A 169 -4.20 -18.32 10.48
N ASP A 170 -3.53 -19.31 9.85
CA ASP A 170 -2.71 -20.30 10.55
C ASP A 170 -1.29 -19.77 10.89
N GLY A 171 -0.97 -18.50 10.60
CA GLY A 171 0.33 -17.87 10.87
C GLY A 171 1.50 -18.52 10.13
N LYS A 172 1.25 -19.14 8.96
CA LYS A 172 2.27 -19.88 8.21
C LYS A 172 3.08 -19.02 7.24
N ALA A 173 2.59 -17.82 6.91
CA ALA A 173 3.29 -16.85 6.06
C ALA A 173 3.96 -15.80 6.95
N ASN A 174 5.28 -15.87 7.12
CA ASN A 174 6.03 -15.00 8.03
C ASN A 174 7.42 -14.62 7.52
N LYS A 175 7.73 -14.82 6.22
CA LYS A 175 9.03 -14.47 5.67
C LYS A 175 9.14 -12.94 5.54
N VAL A 176 10.22 -12.39 6.08
CA VAL A 176 10.69 -11.02 5.84
C VAL A 176 11.75 -11.05 4.74
N TRP A 177 11.62 -10.19 3.76
CA TRP A 177 12.49 -10.13 2.60
C TRP A 177 13.49 -8.98 2.72
N THR A 178 14.74 -9.24 2.43
CA THR A 178 15.77 -8.19 2.30
C THR A 178 15.64 -7.47 0.96
N ALA A 179 16.23 -6.28 0.85
CA ALA A 179 16.23 -5.52 -0.40
C ALA A 179 16.91 -6.28 -1.55
N ASP A 180 17.98 -7.01 -1.26
CA ASP A 180 18.72 -7.77 -2.27
C ASP A 180 17.95 -9.02 -2.73
N GLU A 181 17.30 -9.73 -1.80
CA GLU A 181 16.40 -10.82 -2.16
C GLU A 181 15.27 -10.33 -3.06
N LEU A 182 14.67 -9.18 -2.76
CA LEU A 182 13.60 -8.60 -3.57
C LEU A 182 14.09 -8.26 -4.99
N LYS A 183 15.28 -7.66 -5.13
CA LYS A 183 15.88 -7.37 -6.43
C LYS A 183 16.16 -8.62 -7.25
N ALA A 184 16.49 -9.73 -6.61
CA ALA A 184 16.78 -11.01 -7.27
C ALA A 184 15.50 -11.74 -7.76
N ILE A 185 14.30 -11.32 -7.34
CA ILE A 185 13.05 -11.96 -7.77
C ILE A 185 12.87 -11.77 -9.28
N LYS A 186 12.63 -12.88 -9.98
CA LYS A 186 12.20 -12.85 -11.38
C LYS A 186 10.72 -12.53 -11.44
N LEU A 187 10.39 -11.40 -12.05
CA LEU A 187 9.02 -10.96 -12.29
C LEU A 187 8.42 -11.65 -13.51
N LYS A 188 7.09 -11.62 -13.62
CA LYS A 188 6.37 -12.01 -14.82
C LYS A 188 6.78 -11.13 -16.01
N THR A 189 6.72 -11.69 -17.19
CA THR A 189 6.85 -10.95 -18.45
C THR A 189 5.47 -10.49 -18.95
N PRO A 190 5.38 -9.47 -19.80
CA PRO A 190 4.10 -8.92 -20.26
C PRO A 190 3.14 -9.95 -20.89
N ASP A 191 3.66 -10.99 -21.51
CA ASP A 191 2.88 -12.10 -22.08
C ASP A 191 2.22 -13.00 -21.01
N GLN A 192 2.66 -12.90 -19.76
CA GLN A 192 2.12 -13.64 -18.61
C GLN A 192 1.09 -12.83 -17.81
N TYR A 193 0.88 -11.57 -18.16
CA TYR A 193 -0.05 -10.71 -17.43
C TYR A 193 -1.50 -11.08 -17.73
N VAL A 194 -2.30 -11.13 -16.64
CA VAL A 194 -3.73 -11.40 -16.70
C VAL A 194 -4.57 -10.25 -16.15
N LEU A 195 -3.96 -9.38 -15.37
CA LEU A 195 -4.60 -8.17 -14.81
C LEU A 195 -3.98 -6.91 -15.41
N VAL A 196 -2.66 -6.76 -15.38
CA VAL A 196 -1.97 -5.59 -15.92
C VAL A 196 -2.15 -5.55 -17.45
N GLY A 197 -2.61 -4.39 -17.95
CA GLY A 197 -2.95 -4.23 -19.36
C GLY A 197 -4.35 -4.70 -19.74
N HIS A 198 -5.12 -5.24 -18.82
CA HIS A 198 -6.49 -5.68 -19.02
C HIS A 198 -7.48 -4.80 -18.26
N ALA A 199 -8.72 -4.73 -18.75
CA ALA A 199 -9.78 -4.00 -18.08
C ALA A 199 -10.22 -4.74 -16.82
N VAL A 200 -10.17 -4.06 -15.68
CA VAL A 200 -10.68 -4.56 -14.39
C VAL A 200 -11.64 -3.55 -13.78
N PRO A 201 -12.61 -3.97 -12.97
CA PRO A 201 -13.47 -3.06 -12.23
C PRO A 201 -12.65 -2.14 -11.34
N GLN A 202 -12.88 -0.83 -11.41
CA GLN A 202 -12.17 0.13 -10.57
C GLN A 202 -12.63 0.00 -9.12
N LEU A 203 -11.68 -0.06 -8.18
CA LEU A 203 -11.97 -0.31 -6.77
C LEU A 203 -12.55 0.92 -6.05
N ASP A 204 -12.30 2.11 -6.58
CA ASP A 204 -12.70 3.39 -6.00
C ASP A 204 -14.06 3.92 -6.51
N ILE A 205 -14.65 3.32 -7.54
CA ILE A 205 -15.95 3.74 -8.09
C ILE A 205 -17.10 3.43 -7.14
N PRO A 206 -17.25 2.22 -6.58
CA PRO A 206 -18.43 1.92 -5.76
C PRO A 206 -18.64 2.89 -4.59
N PRO A 207 -17.64 3.29 -3.79
CA PRO A 207 -17.84 4.29 -2.76
C PRO A 207 -18.27 5.66 -3.30
N LYS A 208 -17.79 6.05 -4.48
CA LYS A 208 -18.12 7.34 -5.11
C LYS A 208 -19.55 7.39 -5.63
N THR A 209 -20.11 6.24 -6.00
CA THR A 209 -21.47 6.16 -6.57
C THR A 209 -22.57 5.87 -5.55
N ASN A 210 -22.21 5.27 -4.40
CA ASN A 210 -23.15 4.97 -3.32
C ASN A 210 -23.15 5.97 -2.15
N GLY A 211 -22.34 7.04 -2.26
CA GLY A 211 -22.25 8.11 -1.27
C GLY A 211 -21.40 7.77 -0.03
N THR A 212 -20.67 6.66 -0.01
CA THR A 212 -19.82 6.29 1.14
C THR A 212 -18.38 6.81 1.04
N ALA A 213 -17.98 7.35 -0.12
CA ALA A 213 -16.67 8.00 -0.26
C ALA A 213 -16.59 9.24 0.63
N LYS A 214 -15.49 9.40 1.34
CA LYS A 214 -15.19 10.57 2.15
C LYS A 214 -14.08 11.38 1.49
N PHE A 215 -14.33 12.68 1.32
CA PHE A 215 -13.38 13.64 0.76
C PHE A 215 -12.90 14.59 1.86
N GLY A 216 -11.84 15.34 1.60
CA GLY A 216 -11.30 16.28 2.58
C GLY A 216 -12.33 17.31 3.09
N ILE A 217 -13.30 17.70 2.25
CA ILE A 217 -14.40 18.61 2.63
C ILE A 217 -15.38 17.97 3.63
N ASP A 218 -15.46 16.64 3.67
CA ASP A 218 -16.38 15.89 4.54
C ASP A 218 -15.77 15.60 5.93
N VAL A 219 -14.49 15.97 6.11
CA VAL A 219 -13.79 15.70 7.38
C VAL A 219 -14.28 16.65 8.45
N MET A 220 -14.75 16.07 9.56
CA MET A 220 -15.23 16.80 10.74
C MET A 220 -14.46 16.32 11.98
N VAL A 221 -13.83 17.26 12.69
CA VAL A 221 -13.16 16.96 13.96
C VAL A 221 -13.70 17.83 15.08
N PRO A 222 -13.74 17.36 16.34
CA PRO A 222 -14.19 18.18 17.45
C PRO A 222 -13.37 19.47 17.56
N GLY A 223 -14.06 20.61 17.69
CA GLY A 223 -13.41 21.92 17.77
C GLY A 223 -12.83 22.46 16.46
N MET A 224 -13.20 21.88 15.31
CA MET A 224 -12.74 22.32 13.99
C MET A 224 -13.17 23.76 13.73
N LEU A 225 -12.22 24.58 13.23
CA LEU A 225 -12.48 25.94 12.77
C LEU A 225 -12.52 25.95 11.25
N TYR A 226 -13.37 26.81 10.70
CA TYR A 226 -13.46 27.02 9.26
C TYR A 226 -12.72 28.30 8.87
N GLY A 227 -11.82 28.20 7.91
CA GLY A 227 -11.07 29.31 7.36
C GLY A 227 -11.38 29.50 5.87
N LYS A 228 -11.57 30.73 5.44
CA LYS A 228 -11.67 31.08 4.02
C LYS A 228 -10.44 31.86 3.61
N PRO A 229 -9.67 31.43 2.59
CA PRO A 229 -8.55 32.21 2.08
C PRO A 229 -9.08 33.47 1.39
N VAL A 230 -8.45 34.60 1.67
CA VAL A 230 -8.65 35.82 0.92
C VAL A 230 -7.45 35.95 -0.02
N THR A 231 -7.71 35.80 -1.32
CA THR A 231 -6.66 35.87 -2.32
C THR A 231 -6.68 37.27 -2.98
N PRO A 232 -5.51 37.81 -3.37
CA PRO A 232 -5.47 39.08 -4.11
C PRO A 232 -6.12 38.90 -5.49
N PRO A 233 -6.70 39.96 -6.05
CA PRO A 233 -7.40 39.91 -7.34
C PRO A 233 -6.49 39.62 -8.53
N VAL A 234 -5.17 39.85 -8.37
CA VAL A 234 -4.16 39.65 -9.41
C VAL A 234 -2.99 38.82 -8.86
N ARG A 235 -2.34 38.04 -9.74
CA ARG A 235 -1.29 37.12 -9.38
C ARG A 235 -0.04 37.76 -8.78
N GLU A 236 0.29 38.98 -9.19
CA GLU A 236 1.50 39.73 -8.78
C GLU A 236 1.21 40.86 -7.77
N ALA A 237 0.12 40.74 -7.01
CA ALA A 237 -0.18 41.71 -5.98
C ALA A 237 0.85 41.64 -4.84
N ASN A 238 1.43 42.76 -4.47
CA ASN A 238 2.29 42.87 -3.31
C ASN A 238 1.49 42.63 -2.03
N TRP A 239 2.05 41.82 -1.14
CA TRP A 239 1.48 41.60 0.18
C TRP A 239 1.58 42.90 1.01
N LEU A 240 0.45 43.50 1.27
CA LEU A 240 0.34 44.44 2.38
C LEU A 240 0.15 43.58 3.66
N PRO A 241 0.79 43.91 4.80
CA PRO A 241 0.53 43.17 6.05
C PRO A 241 -0.96 43.32 6.36
N VAL A 242 -1.70 42.23 6.15
CA VAL A 242 -3.11 42.17 6.53
C VAL A 242 -3.15 41.95 8.05
N TRP A 243 -3.62 42.95 8.76
CA TRP A 243 -4.03 42.79 10.15
C TRP A 243 -5.10 41.69 10.18
N MET A 244 -4.87 40.65 10.97
CA MET A 244 -5.88 39.57 11.16
C MET A 244 -7.18 40.26 11.67
N CYS A 245 -8.17 40.38 10.79
CA CYS A 245 -9.52 40.70 11.20
C CYS A 245 -10.01 39.55 12.11
N GLN A 246 -10.19 39.85 13.38
CA GLN A 246 -10.97 38.94 14.26
C GLN A 246 -12.37 38.86 13.66
N MET A 247 -12.71 37.69 13.14
CA MET A 247 -14.10 37.44 12.73
C MET A 247 -14.98 37.45 13.99
N PRO A 248 -16.13 38.16 13.96
CA PRO A 248 -17.08 38.05 15.06
C PRO A 248 -17.56 36.61 15.16
N SER A 249 -17.60 36.09 16.38
CA SER A 249 -18.20 34.81 16.70
C SER A 249 -19.68 34.84 16.31
N PHE A 250 -20.07 34.01 15.35
CA PHE A 250 -21.48 33.74 15.10
C PHE A 250 -22.03 32.93 16.28
N SER A 251 -22.88 33.55 17.06
CA SER A 251 -23.71 32.89 18.08
C SER A 251 -24.88 32.15 17.45
#